data_78e3a9633a475b55bad8011c7f9726d3
#
_entry.id   78e3a9633a475b55bad8011c7f9726d3
#
_cell.length_a   1.000
_cell.length_b   1.000
_cell.length_c   1.000
_cell.angle_alpha   90.00
_cell.angle_beta   90.00
_cell.angle_gamma   90.00
#
_symmetry.space_group_name_H-M   'P 1'
#
loop_
_entity.id
_entity.type
_entity.pdbx_description
1 polymer ?
#
loop_
_entity_poly.entity_id
_entity_poly.type
_entity_poly.pdbx_seq_one_letter_code
_entity_poly.pdbx_strand_id
1 'polypeptide(L)'
;MGIQHLNKYIRNKITLYNNNNNNNKEEGSAIKTITFSELNGKKIVIDTSIYMYRFSSERCLIDSMYQMISLFKMNGIIPIFIFDGPSPVEKKELIKQRREEKQISETKYKELHYKLKDVNDYEERKEINNELDSLKKKFVRLKREDINNVKNLLTLYGVTYYEADGEADKLCAKMVTEKHAYACLSEDMDLFVYGCDKVLRYISLLNSTFVLYDLNKILECLDISFTHFKEICVISGTDYTCHYNDSLSCNSINPNNSINPNNSINPNNSINPNNSINPNNSINPN
;
A
#
# COMPACT_ATOMS: atom_id res chain seq x y z
N MET A 1 -0.67 1.82 0.78
CA MET A 1 -1.72 0.79 0.73
C MET A 1 -1.02 -0.56 0.81
N GLY A 2 -1.72 -1.58 1.25
CA GLY A 2 -1.17 -2.92 1.46
C GLY A 2 -0.32 -3.04 2.74
N ILE A 3 0.72 -3.85 2.68
CA ILE A 3 1.51 -4.26 3.85
C ILE A 3 2.22 -3.07 4.48
N GLN A 4 2.00 -2.89 5.80
CA GLN A 4 2.56 -1.76 6.55
C GLN A 4 4.09 -1.78 6.53
N HIS A 5 4.67 -0.59 6.30
CA HIS A 5 6.12 -0.36 6.31
C HIS A 5 6.97 -1.19 5.32
N LEU A 6 6.39 -2.13 4.55
CA LEU A 6 7.14 -3.02 3.65
C LEU A 6 8.01 -2.24 2.66
N ASN A 7 7.46 -1.20 2.03
CA ASN A 7 8.21 -0.39 1.07
C ASN A 7 9.45 0.28 1.70
N LYS A 8 9.31 0.83 2.91
CA LYS A 8 10.42 1.46 3.64
C LYS A 8 11.49 0.42 4.00
N TYR A 9 11.05 -0.74 4.47
CA TYR A 9 11.95 -1.85 4.81
C TYR A 9 12.77 -2.30 3.60
N ILE A 10 12.10 -2.62 2.48
CA ILE A 10 12.77 -3.06 1.25
C ILE A 10 13.77 -2.02 0.76
N ARG A 11 13.38 -0.74 0.69
CA ARG A 11 14.29 0.34 0.24
C ARG A 11 15.53 0.46 1.13
N ASN A 12 15.36 0.44 2.44
CA ASN A 12 16.48 0.54 3.38
C ASN A 12 17.44 -0.66 3.23
N LYS A 13 16.91 -1.87 3.09
CA LYS A 13 17.73 -3.08 2.92
C LYS A 13 18.51 -3.08 1.60
N ILE A 14 17.87 -2.69 0.50
CA ILE A 14 18.53 -2.59 -0.82
C ILE A 14 19.63 -1.52 -0.80
N THR A 15 19.40 -0.37 -0.14
CA THR A 15 20.43 0.66 0.01
C THR A 15 21.64 0.10 0.78
N LEU A 16 21.42 -0.62 1.87
CA LEU A 16 22.50 -1.25 2.64
C LEU A 16 23.25 -2.31 1.82
N TYR A 17 22.52 -3.14 1.07
CA TYR A 17 23.10 -4.16 0.20
C TYR A 17 23.99 -3.54 -0.88
N ASN A 18 23.53 -2.50 -1.56
CA ASN A 18 24.28 -1.80 -2.59
C ASN A 18 25.55 -1.15 -2.03
N ASN A 19 25.47 -0.52 -0.84
CA ASN A 19 26.63 0.11 -0.19
C ASN A 19 27.71 -0.94 0.19
N ASN A 20 27.30 -2.10 0.69
CA ASN A 20 28.24 -3.15 1.10
C ASN A 20 28.94 -3.84 -0.08
N ASN A 21 28.30 -3.91 -1.24
CA ASN A 21 28.81 -4.61 -2.41
C ASN A 21 29.53 -3.70 -3.44
N ASN A 22 29.74 -2.41 -3.14
CA ASN A 22 30.26 -1.41 -4.08
C ASN A 22 29.53 -1.39 -5.44
N ASN A 23 28.28 -1.87 -5.47
CA ASN A 23 27.46 -1.92 -6.67
C ASN A 23 26.77 -0.57 -6.90
N ASN A 24 27.56 0.46 -7.24
CA ASN A 24 27.05 1.76 -7.65
C ASN A 24 26.43 1.76 -9.07
N LYS A 25 26.22 0.58 -9.68
CA LYS A 25 25.59 0.47 -11.00
C LYS A 25 24.08 0.24 -10.85
N GLU A 26 23.30 1.20 -11.29
CA GLU A 26 21.82 1.14 -11.34
C GLU A 26 21.31 -0.07 -12.15
N GLU A 27 22.06 -0.58 -13.13
CA GLU A 27 21.67 -1.69 -14.00
C GLU A 27 21.41 -3.01 -13.29
N GLY A 28 22.06 -3.27 -12.16
CA GLY A 28 21.84 -4.49 -11.33
C GLY A 28 20.83 -4.32 -10.19
N SER A 29 20.39 -3.11 -9.90
CA SER A 29 19.57 -2.82 -8.72
C SER A 29 18.18 -3.48 -8.77
N ALA A 30 17.74 -3.97 -7.61
CA ALA A 30 16.38 -4.52 -7.43
C ALA A 30 15.29 -3.43 -7.52
N ILE A 31 15.67 -2.18 -7.29
CA ILE A 31 14.80 -1.01 -7.48
C ILE A 31 15.55 -0.02 -8.35
N LYS A 32 15.00 0.34 -9.50
CA LYS A 32 15.62 1.31 -10.42
C LYS A 32 14.59 2.20 -11.08
N THR A 33 14.99 3.41 -11.41
CA THR A 33 14.19 4.30 -12.27
C THR A 33 14.37 3.89 -13.71
N ILE A 34 13.27 3.75 -14.45
CA ILE A 34 13.25 3.43 -15.87
C ILE A 34 12.40 4.45 -16.61
N THR A 35 12.72 4.68 -17.88
CA THR A 35 11.95 5.55 -18.77
C THR A 35 10.82 4.80 -19.45
N PHE A 36 9.81 5.51 -19.95
CA PHE A 36 8.73 4.90 -20.74
C PHE A 36 9.26 4.21 -21.99
N SER A 37 10.28 4.77 -22.63
CA SER A 37 10.89 4.20 -23.83
C SER A 37 11.52 2.82 -23.62
N GLU A 38 12.01 2.50 -22.41
CA GLU A 38 12.52 1.17 -22.08
C GLU A 38 11.43 0.08 -22.06
N LEU A 39 10.18 0.51 -22.02
CA LEU A 39 9.01 -0.38 -22.04
C LEU A 39 8.36 -0.46 -23.42
N ASN A 40 9.01 0.02 -24.47
CA ASN A 40 8.52 -0.08 -25.86
C ASN A 40 8.20 -1.55 -26.23
N GLY A 41 7.03 -1.79 -26.78
CA GLY A 41 6.51 -3.10 -27.14
C GLY A 41 6.07 -3.98 -25.97
N LYS A 42 6.18 -3.51 -24.72
CA LYS A 42 5.77 -4.28 -23.54
C LYS A 42 4.31 -4.05 -23.19
N LYS A 43 3.63 -5.14 -22.81
CA LYS A 43 2.29 -5.09 -22.22
C LYS A 43 2.42 -4.76 -20.72
N ILE A 44 1.75 -3.72 -20.27
CA ILE A 44 1.73 -3.29 -18.87
C ILE A 44 0.30 -3.37 -18.38
N VAL A 45 0.06 -4.19 -17.35
CA VAL A 45 -1.23 -4.22 -16.67
C VAL A 45 -1.29 -3.13 -15.60
N ILE A 46 -2.43 -2.45 -15.50
CA ILE A 46 -2.59 -1.25 -14.67
C ILE A 46 -3.74 -1.47 -13.69
N ASP A 47 -3.46 -1.34 -12.41
CA ASP A 47 -4.48 -1.20 -11.38
C ASP A 47 -5.12 0.20 -11.51
N THR A 48 -6.30 0.23 -12.15
CA THR A 48 -6.91 1.48 -12.59
C THR A 48 -7.39 2.33 -11.42
N SER A 49 -7.93 1.71 -10.39
CA SER A 49 -8.57 2.40 -9.26
C SER A 49 -7.61 3.34 -8.53
N ILE A 50 -6.37 2.94 -8.33
CA ILE A 50 -5.34 3.76 -7.66
C ILE A 50 -5.14 5.09 -8.40
N TYR A 51 -5.03 5.03 -9.73
CA TYR A 51 -4.81 6.23 -10.56
C TYR A 51 -6.08 7.07 -10.69
N MET A 52 -7.25 6.44 -10.76
CA MET A 52 -8.52 7.17 -10.76
C MET A 52 -8.69 7.97 -9.46
N TYR A 53 -8.41 7.38 -8.29
CA TYR A 53 -8.45 8.09 -7.01
C TYR A 53 -7.43 9.23 -6.96
N ARG A 54 -6.20 8.99 -7.40
CA ARG A 54 -5.14 10.01 -7.46
C ARG A 54 -5.54 11.20 -8.32
N PHE A 55 -5.90 10.96 -9.58
CA PHE A 55 -6.25 12.02 -10.53
C PHE A 55 -7.56 12.74 -10.17
N SER A 56 -8.52 12.02 -9.59
CA SER A 56 -9.74 12.64 -9.05
C SER A 56 -9.42 13.56 -7.86
N SER A 57 -8.46 13.20 -7.02
CA SER A 57 -8.01 14.06 -5.91
C SER A 57 -7.38 15.37 -6.40
N GLU A 58 -6.78 15.34 -7.58
CA GLU A 58 -6.17 16.47 -8.27
C GLU A 58 -7.18 17.24 -9.15
N ARG A 59 -8.45 16.79 -9.20
CA ARG A 59 -9.55 17.33 -10.02
C ARG A 59 -9.32 17.31 -11.54
N CYS A 60 -8.48 16.43 -12.02
CA CYS A 60 -8.11 16.31 -13.44
C CYS A 60 -8.18 14.85 -13.93
N LEU A 61 -9.20 14.08 -13.45
CA LEU A 61 -9.31 12.65 -13.72
C LEU A 61 -9.21 12.33 -15.22
N ILE A 62 -10.07 12.90 -16.02
CA ILE A 62 -10.13 12.59 -17.47
C ILE A 62 -8.88 13.09 -18.19
N ASP A 63 -8.45 14.31 -17.91
CA ASP A 63 -7.27 14.91 -18.54
C ASP A 63 -6.00 14.12 -18.22
N SER A 64 -5.81 13.71 -16.96
CA SER A 64 -4.64 12.93 -16.55
C SER A 64 -4.68 11.50 -17.08
N MET A 65 -5.86 10.87 -17.14
CA MET A 65 -6.04 9.56 -17.79
C MET A 65 -5.73 9.65 -19.30
N TYR A 66 -6.23 10.67 -19.98
CA TYR A 66 -5.92 10.95 -21.39
C TYR A 66 -4.42 11.13 -21.61
N GLN A 67 -3.76 11.96 -20.77
CA GLN A 67 -2.33 12.19 -20.85
C GLN A 67 -1.54 10.90 -20.64
N MET A 68 -1.90 10.10 -19.63
CA MET A 68 -1.24 8.82 -19.34
C MET A 68 -1.35 7.85 -20.52
N ILE A 69 -2.55 7.68 -21.10
CA ILE A 69 -2.78 6.80 -22.25
C ILE A 69 -1.99 7.28 -23.46
N SER A 70 -2.03 8.59 -23.74
CA SER A 70 -1.32 9.20 -24.87
C SER A 70 0.18 8.99 -24.76
N LEU A 71 0.77 9.25 -23.60
CA LEU A 71 2.20 9.05 -23.35
C LEU A 71 2.60 7.57 -23.49
N PHE A 72 1.78 6.64 -23.01
CA PHE A 72 2.05 5.22 -23.19
C PHE A 72 2.07 4.83 -24.66
N LYS A 73 1.06 5.22 -25.41
CA LYS A 73 0.99 4.93 -26.85
C LYS A 73 2.15 5.56 -27.62
N MET A 74 2.51 6.81 -27.32
CA MET A 74 3.67 7.49 -27.95
C MET A 74 4.99 6.77 -27.70
N ASN A 75 5.14 6.09 -26.55
CA ASN A 75 6.33 5.32 -26.20
C ASN A 75 6.22 3.84 -26.59
N GLY A 76 5.18 3.44 -27.32
CA GLY A 76 4.96 2.06 -27.75
C GLY A 76 4.62 1.08 -26.61
N ILE A 77 4.21 1.58 -25.44
CA ILE A 77 3.70 0.77 -24.34
C ILE A 77 2.30 0.29 -24.68
N ILE A 78 1.98 -0.97 -24.39
CA ILE A 78 0.66 -1.56 -24.61
C ILE A 78 -0.04 -1.65 -23.24
N PRO A 79 -0.86 -0.65 -22.84
CA PRO A 79 -1.52 -0.65 -21.54
C PRO A 79 -2.75 -1.55 -21.54
N ILE A 80 -2.97 -2.26 -20.42
CA ILE A 80 -4.16 -3.06 -20.13
C ILE A 80 -4.69 -2.59 -18.77
N PHE A 81 -5.88 -1.99 -18.76
CA PHE A 81 -6.47 -1.44 -17.54
C PHE A 81 -7.36 -2.48 -16.85
N ILE A 82 -7.18 -2.66 -15.55
CA ILE A 82 -8.01 -3.55 -14.74
C ILE A 82 -8.81 -2.71 -13.76
N PHE A 83 -10.13 -2.84 -13.81
CA PHE A 83 -11.05 -2.23 -12.88
C PHE A 83 -11.41 -3.21 -11.77
N ASP A 84 -11.59 -2.70 -10.55
CA ASP A 84 -12.10 -3.50 -9.44
C ASP A 84 -13.53 -3.98 -9.71
N GLY A 85 -13.78 -5.21 -9.32
CA GLY A 85 -15.10 -5.78 -9.15
C GLY A 85 -15.64 -5.59 -7.73
N PRO A 86 -16.56 -6.47 -7.27
CA PRO A 86 -17.09 -6.42 -5.92
C PRO A 86 -15.99 -6.65 -4.88
N SER A 87 -15.97 -5.81 -3.83
CA SER A 87 -15.03 -5.98 -2.73
C SER A 87 -15.33 -7.27 -1.95
N PRO A 88 -14.28 -8.03 -1.55
CA PRO A 88 -14.47 -9.26 -0.76
C PRO A 88 -15.12 -8.97 0.60
N VAL A 89 -15.81 -10.00 1.13
CA VAL A 89 -16.57 -9.89 2.38
C VAL A 89 -15.65 -9.59 3.55
N GLU A 90 -14.43 -10.13 3.51
CA GLU A 90 -13.39 -10.00 4.54
C GLU A 90 -12.93 -8.55 4.73
N LYS A 91 -13.05 -7.70 3.71
CA LYS A 91 -12.68 -6.26 3.77
C LYS A 91 -13.82 -5.34 4.20
N LYS A 92 -15.01 -5.87 4.53
CA LYS A 92 -16.17 -5.04 4.89
C LYS A 92 -15.88 -4.06 6.04
N GLU A 93 -15.21 -4.54 7.09
CA GLU A 93 -14.90 -3.71 8.26
C GLU A 93 -13.89 -2.61 7.90
N LEU A 94 -12.83 -2.95 7.18
CA LEU A 94 -11.86 -1.97 6.67
C LEU A 94 -12.52 -0.91 5.77
N ILE A 95 -13.45 -1.33 4.91
CA ILE A 95 -14.19 -0.41 4.04
C ILE A 95 -15.09 0.52 4.87
N LYS A 96 -15.72 0.00 5.94
CA LYS A 96 -16.52 0.80 6.88
C LYS A 96 -15.63 1.83 7.58
N GLN A 97 -14.51 1.42 8.15
CA GLN A 97 -13.55 2.30 8.79
C GLN A 97 -13.06 3.40 7.83
N ARG A 98 -12.66 3.04 6.60
CA ARG A 98 -12.26 4.01 5.57
C ARG A 98 -13.38 4.99 5.20
N ARG A 99 -14.65 4.57 5.25
CA ARG A 99 -15.81 5.47 5.04
C ARG A 99 -15.98 6.45 6.19
N GLU A 100 -15.83 5.99 7.42
CA GLU A 100 -15.90 6.82 8.63
C GLU A 100 -14.77 7.86 8.64
N GLU A 101 -13.53 7.45 8.36
CA GLU A 101 -12.39 8.36 8.22
C GLU A 101 -12.59 9.42 7.13
N LYS A 102 -13.16 9.04 5.98
CA LYS A 102 -13.54 9.96 4.92
C LYS A 102 -14.60 10.96 5.41
N GLN A 103 -15.59 10.49 6.16
CA GLN A 103 -16.66 11.36 6.70
C GLN A 103 -16.13 12.35 7.72
N ILE A 104 -15.24 11.92 8.63
CA ILE A 104 -14.56 12.79 9.59
C ILE A 104 -13.76 13.86 8.85
N SER A 105 -12.99 13.46 7.83
CA SER A 105 -12.19 14.39 7.03
C SER A 105 -13.05 15.40 6.27
N GLU A 106 -14.21 14.97 5.76
CA GLU A 106 -15.18 15.83 5.07
C GLU A 106 -15.83 16.83 6.03
N THR A 107 -16.17 16.40 7.26
CA THR A 107 -16.73 17.28 8.30
C THR A 107 -15.71 18.35 8.69
N LYS A 108 -14.47 17.92 8.98
CA LYS A 108 -13.39 18.86 9.31
C LYS A 108 -13.10 19.86 8.18
N TYR A 109 -13.17 19.40 6.92
CA TYR A 109 -13.06 20.30 5.77
C TYR A 109 -14.14 21.38 5.75
N LYS A 110 -15.41 21.00 6.01
CA LYS A 110 -16.54 21.96 6.05
C LYS A 110 -16.37 22.98 7.17
N GLU A 111 -15.95 22.55 8.35
CA GLU A 111 -15.69 23.43 9.50
C GLU A 111 -14.58 24.44 9.20
N LEU A 112 -13.44 23.99 8.68
CA LEU A 112 -12.34 24.87 8.31
C LEU A 112 -12.69 25.82 7.16
N HIS A 113 -13.45 25.32 6.18
CA HIS A 113 -13.93 26.16 5.07
C HIS A 113 -14.88 27.26 5.56
N TYR A 114 -15.66 26.99 6.63
CA TYR A 114 -16.51 27.99 7.25
C TYR A 114 -15.67 29.01 8.04
N LYS A 115 -14.71 28.54 8.83
CA LYS A 115 -13.77 29.39 9.59
C LYS A 115 -12.98 30.33 8.67
N LEU A 116 -12.61 29.91 7.47
CA LEU A 116 -11.85 30.71 6.52
C LEU A 116 -12.56 32.03 6.12
N LYS A 117 -13.88 32.08 6.23
CA LYS A 117 -14.65 33.30 5.90
C LYS A 117 -14.39 34.45 6.88
N ASP A 118 -14.13 34.11 8.14
CA ASP A 118 -13.99 35.08 9.24
C ASP A 118 -12.51 35.42 9.53
N VAL A 119 -11.56 34.71 8.90
CA VAL A 119 -10.14 34.97 9.09
C VAL A 119 -9.66 36.04 8.12
N ASN A 120 -9.05 37.10 8.65
CA ASN A 120 -8.51 38.21 7.87
C ASN A 120 -6.99 38.19 7.75
N ASP A 121 -6.29 37.46 8.66
CA ASP A 121 -4.85 37.33 8.63
C ASP A 121 -4.38 36.49 7.44
N TYR A 122 -3.36 36.98 6.73
CA TYR A 122 -2.86 36.36 5.49
C TYR A 122 -2.18 35.01 5.76
N GLU A 123 -1.35 34.91 6.80
CA GLU A 123 -0.62 33.67 7.12
C GLU A 123 -1.58 32.60 7.63
N GLU A 124 -2.53 32.95 8.52
CA GLU A 124 -3.57 32.02 8.99
C GLU A 124 -4.44 31.52 7.82
N ARG A 125 -4.83 32.39 6.89
CA ARG A 125 -5.55 31.97 5.68
C ARG A 125 -4.77 30.98 4.84
N LYS A 126 -3.47 31.18 4.69
CA LYS A 126 -2.58 30.29 3.92
C LYS A 126 -2.47 28.91 4.56
N GLU A 127 -2.32 28.87 5.89
CA GLU A 127 -2.30 27.62 6.65
C GLU A 127 -3.62 26.85 6.50
N ILE A 128 -4.75 27.51 6.69
CA ILE A 128 -6.09 26.92 6.53
C ILE A 128 -6.26 26.37 5.09
N ASN A 129 -5.86 27.10 4.07
CA ASN A 129 -5.96 26.65 2.69
C ASN A 129 -5.11 25.39 2.44
N ASN A 130 -3.89 25.33 2.97
CA ASN A 130 -3.03 24.14 2.86
C ASN A 130 -3.67 22.93 3.56
N GLU A 131 -4.30 23.14 4.73
CA GLU A 131 -5.01 22.08 5.44
C GLU A 131 -6.27 21.63 4.69
N LEU A 132 -7.03 22.55 4.11
CA LEU A 132 -8.19 22.27 3.27
C LEU A 132 -7.80 21.42 2.05
N ASP A 133 -6.69 21.74 1.37
CA ASP A 133 -6.19 20.96 0.23
C ASP A 133 -5.74 19.56 0.66
N SER A 134 -5.11 19.44 1.82
CA SER A 134 -4.73 18.16 2.41
C SER A 134 -5.95 17.29 2.75
N LEU A 135 -6.93 17.86 3.43
CA LEU A 135 -8.17 17.17 3.80
C LEU A 135 -8.96 16.72 2.58
N LYS A 136 -9.07 17.57 1.55
CA LYS A 136 -9.80 17.28 0.33
C LYS A 136 -9.32 16.02 -0.37
N LYS A 137 -8.02 15.75 -0.35
CA LYS A 137 -7.44 14.52 -0.90
C LYS A 137 -7.89 13.26 -0.15
N LYS A 138 -8.26 13.39 1.14
CA LYS A 138 -8.62 12.25 2.00
C LYS A 138 -10.04 11.72 1.79
N PHE A 139 -10.99 12.55 1.33
CA PHE A 139 -12.40 12.14 1.17
C PHE A 139 -12.88 12.06 -0.27
N VAL A 140 -11.96 11.90 -1.23
CA VAL A 140 -12.31 11.66 -2.63
C VAL A 140 -13.21 10.43 -2.76
N ARG A 141 -14.30 10.58 -3.53
CA ARG A 141 -15.23 9.50 -3.88
C ARG A 141 -15.38 9.44 -5.39
N LEU A 142 -15.05 8.30 -5.96
CA LEU A 142 -15.33 8.02 -7.36
C LEU A 142 -16.81 7.71 -7.51
N LYS A 143 -17.48 8.36 -8.45
CA LYS A 143 -18.84 8.05 -8.86
C LYS A 143 -18.83 7.00 -9.96
N ARG A 144 -19.95 6.31 -10.13
CA ARG A 144 -20.12 5.37 -11.24
C ARG A 144 -19.96 6.05 -12.62
N GLU A 145 -20.35 7.31 -12.69
CA GLU A 145 -20.18 8.14 -13.90
C GLU A 145 -18.68 8.34 -14.22
N ASP A 146 -17.85 8.60 -13.24
CA ASP A 146 -16.40 8.76 -13.43
C ASP A 146 -15.78 7.49 -14.01
N ILE A 147 -16.17 6.31 -13.49
CA ILE A 147 -15.71 5.02 -13.99
C ILE A 147 -16.16 4.81 -15.44
N ASN A 148 -17.41 5.11 -15.75
CA ASN A 148 -17.94 4.98 -17.11
C ASN A 148 -17.23 5.93 -18.08
N ASN A 149 -16.95 7.16 -17.67
CA ASN A 149 -16.23 8.14 -18.50
C ASN A 149 -14.81 7.67 -18.81
N VAL A 150 -14.10 7.08 -17.83
CA VAL A 150 -12.78 6.49 -18.06
C VAL A 150 -12.86 5.29 -18.98
N LYS A 151 -13.85 4.38 -18.83
CA LYS A 151 -14.05 3.24 -19.74
C LYS A 151 -14.35 3.70 -21.16
N ASN A 152 -15.18 4.72 -21.32
CA ASN A 152 -15.47 5.32 -22.63
C ASN A 152 -14.19 5.90 -23.26
N LEU A 153 -13.37 6.62 -22.48
CA LEU A 153 -12.10 7.14 -22.95
C LEU A 153 -11.18 6.01 -23.44
N LEU A 154 -11.03 4.91 -22.68
CA LEU A 154 -10.23 3.75 -23.07
C LEU A 154 -10.74 3.13 -24.37
N THR A 155 -12.07 2.97 -24.51
CA THR A 155 -12.71 2.44 -25.72
C THR A 155 -12.44 3.31 -26.94
N LEU A 156 -12.58 4.63 -26.82
CA LEU A 156 -12.32 5.58 -27.90
C LEU A 156 -10.84 5.56 -28.35
N TYR A 157 -9.93 5.29 -27.41
CA TYR A 157 -8.49 5.16 -27.69
C TYR A 157 -8.09 3.76 -28.18
N GLY A 158 -9.02 2.81 -28.26
CA GLY A 158 -8.73 1.41 -28.61
C GLY A 158 -7.79 0.74 -27.58
N VAL A 159 -7.95 1.07 -26.31
CA VAL A 159 -7.17 0.49 -25.21
C VAL A 159 -7.96 -0.59 -24.51
N THR A 160 -7.33 -1.73 -24.30
CA THR A 160 -7.95 -2.88 -23.66
C THR A 160 -8.15 -2.63 -22.15
N TYR A 161 -9.34 -2.99 -21.66
CA TYR A 161 -9.59 -3.03 -20.22
C TYR A 161 -10.42 -4.26 -19.84
N TYR A 162 -10.32 -4.67 -18.58
CA TYR A 162 -11.11 -5.76 -17.97
C TYR A 162 -11.68 -5.30 -16.64
N GLU A 163 -12.77 -5.93 -16.23
CA GLU A 163 -13.31 -5.87 -14.88
C GLU A 163 -12.93 -7.17 -14.16
N ALA A 164 -12.30 -7.06 -12.99
CA ALA A 164 -11.99 -8.22 -12.18
C ALA A 164 -13.25 -8.77 -11.50
N ASP A 165 -13.31 -10.08 -11.25
CA ASP A 165 -14.38 -10.70 -10.44
C ASP A 165 -14.34 -10.25 -8.96
N GLY A 166 -13.22 -9.68 -8.52
CA GLY A 166 -12.97 -9.13 -7.19
C GLY A 166 -12.01 -7.95 -7.28
N GLU A 167 -10.95 -7.96 -6.49
CA GLU A 167 -9.93 -6.91 -6.50
C GLU A 167 -9.04 -6.98 -7.74
N ALA A 168 -8.75 -5.82 -8.32
CA ALA A 168 -7.93 -5.69 -9.54
C ALA A 168 -6.49 -6.19 -9.34
N ASP A 169 -5.92 -6.02 -8.16
CA ASP A 169 -4.55 -6.38 -7.80
C ASP A 169 -4.26 -7.87 -8.02
N LYS A 170 -5.19 -8.76 -7.63
CA LYS A 170 -5.07 -10.21 -7.84
C LYS A 170 -5.00 -10.58 -9.32
N LEU A 171 -5.87 -9.97 -10.14
CA LEU A 171 -5.87 -10.20 -11.59
C LEU A 171 -4.62 -9.61 -12.23
N CYS A 172 -4.19 -8.43 -11.81
CA CYS A 172 -2.94 -7.81 -12.25
C CYS A 172 -1.73 -8.70 -11.95
N ALA A 173 -1.61 -9.20 -10.72
CA ALA A 173 -0.52 -10.09 -10.35
C ALA A 173 -0.54 -11.39 -11.17
N LYS A 174 -1.72 -12.00 -11.36
CA LYS A 174 -1.91 -13.20 -12.18
C LYS A 174 -1.44 -12.97 -13.62
N MET A 175 -1.83 -11.87 -14.25
CA MET A 175 -1.43 -11.55 -15.63
C MET A 175 0.09 -11.41 -15.77
N VAL A 176 0.79 -10.89 -14.78
CA VAL A 176 2.25 -10.79 -14.81
C VAL A 176 2.90 -12.15 -14.56
N THR A 177 2.44 -12.91 -13.58
CA THR A 177 2.96 -14.23 -13.23
C THR A 177 2.80 -15.24 -14.38
N GLU A 178 1.65 -15.21 -15.07
CA GLU A 178 1.38 -16.04 -16.25
C GLU A 178 2.00 -15.50 -17.56
N LYS A 179 2.80 -14.41 -17.47
CA LYS A 179 3.48 -13.79 -18.62
C LYS A 179 2.57 -13.21 -19.70
N HIS A 180 1.31 -12.91 -19.37
CA HIS A 180 0.40 -12.16 -20.23
C HIS A 180 0.75 -10.66 -20.27
N ALA A 181 1.39 -10.16 -19.22
CA ALA A 181 1.96 -8.82 -19.13
C ALA A 181 3.41 -8.86 -18.64
N TYR A 182 4.19 -7.83 -18.98
CA TYR A 182 5.58 -7.70 -18.56
C TYR A 182 5.71 -7.24 -17.10
N ALA A 183 4.86 -6.32 -16.69
CA ALA A 183 4.87 -5.74 -15.34
C ALA A 183 3.47 -5.22 -14.98
N CYS A 184 3.23 -5.03 -13.68
CA CYS A 184 2.05 -4.35 -13.16
C CYS A 184 2.38 -2.92 -12.73
N LEU A 185 1.58 -1.96 -13.14
CA LEU A 185 1.62 -0.57 -12.67
C LEU A 185 0.62 -0.37 -11.53
N SER A 186 1.10 -0.30 -10.31
CA SER A 186 0.31 -0.05 -9.09
C SER A 186 1.18 0.44 -7.95
N GLU A 187 0.60 1.19 -7.02
CA GLU A 187 1.26 1.62 -5.78
C GLU A 187 1.04 0.61 -4.62
N ASP A 188 0.30 -0.49 -4.86
CA ASP A 188 0.01 -1.44 -3.81
C ASP A 188 1.16 -2.44 -3.60
N MET A 189 1.52 -2.66 -2.33
CA MET A 189 2.59 -3.60 -1.96
C MET A 189 2.09 -5.05 -1.88
N ASP A 190 0.76 -5.27 -1.85
CA ASP A 190 0.17 -6.61 -1.80
C ASP A 190 0.46 -7.42 -3.08
N LEU A 191 0.72 -6.74 -4.20
CA LEU A 191 1.16 -7.36 -5.46
C LEU A 191 2.36 -8.29 -5.29
N PHE A 192 3.30 -7.94 -4.40
CA PHE A 192 4.47 -8.78 -4.15
C PHE A 192 4.10 -10.08 -3.44
N VAL A 193 3.12 -10.05 -2.54
CA VAL A 193 2.62 -11.26 -1.85
C VAL A 193 1.89 -12.19 -2.82
N TYR A 194 1.21 -11.62 -3.82
CA TYR A 194 0.60 -12.38 -4.92
C TYR A 194 1.63 -12.91 -5.94
N GLY A 195 2.92 -12.61 -5.76
CA GLY A 195 4.00 -13.12 -6.61
C GLY A 195 4.23 -12.34 -7.89
N CYS A 196 3.73 -11.09 -7.98
CA CYS A 196 4.00 -10.22 -9.11
C CYS A 196 5.52 -9.93 -9.17
N ASP A 197 6.21 -10.49 -10.14
CA ASP A 197 7.67 -10.42 -10.25
C ASP A 197 8.19 -9.02 -10.63
N LYS A 198 7.40 -8.22 -11.34
CA LYS A 198 7.76 -6.84 -11.72
C LYS A 198 6.63 -5.87 -11.45
N VAL A 199 6.88 -4.92 -10.56
CA VAL A 199 5.93 -3.85 -10.22
C VAL A 199 6.54 -2.50 -10.57
N LEU A 200 5.78 -1.72 -11.35
CA LEU A 200 6.08 -0.33 -11.69
C LEU A 200 5.37 0.57 -10.68
N ARG A 201 6.10 1.50 -10.10
CA ARG A 201 5.57 2.43 -9.09
C ARG A 201 6.00 3.86 -9.38
N TYR A 202 5.40 4.79 -8.68
CA TYR A 202 5.80 6.21 -8.73
C TYR A 202 5.86 6.77 -10.16
N ILE A 203 4.80 6.51 -10.95
CA ILE A 203 4.70 7.08 -12.29
C ILE A 203 4.83 8.60 -12.25
N SER A 204 5.73 9.13 -13.06
CA SER A 204 5.88 10.55 -13.37
C SER A 204 5.51 10.79 -14.83
N LEU A 205 4.33 11.37 -15.07
CA LEU A 205 3.90 11.72 -16.43
C LEU A 205 4.76 12.87 -16.99
N LEU A 206 5.22 13.78 -16.12
CA LEU A 206 6.08 14.90 -16.53
C LEU A 206 7.45 14.42 -17.03
N ASN A 207 8.07 13.48 -16.31
CA ASN A 207 9.41 12.98 -16.62
C ASN A 207 9.39 11.72 -17.49
N SER A 208 8.20 11.19 -17.80
CA SER A 208 8.00 9.92 -18.51
C SER A 208 8.82 8.76 -17.91
N THR A 209 8.71 8.59 -16.59
CA THR A 209 9.46 7.57 -15.83
C THR A 209 8.58 6.77 -14.89
N PHE A 210 9.09 5.57 -14.54
CA PHE A 210 8.60 4.72 -13.45
C PHE A 210 9.76 4.34 -12.53
N VAL A 211 9.43 3.85 -11.35
CA VAL A 211 10.37 3.09 -10.52
C VAL A 211 9.98 1.62 -10.62
N LEU A 212 10.85 0.82 -11.26
CA LEU A 212 10.69 -0.63 -11.37
C LEU A 212 11.20 -1.31 -10.10
N TYR A 213 10.37 -2.17 -9.55
CA TYR A 213 10.69 -3.10 -8.47
C TYR A 213 10.72 -4.52 -9.06
N ASP A 214 11.83 -5.23 -8.90
CA ASP A 214 12.01 -6.62 -9.33
C ASP A 214 12.00 -7.53 -8.09
N LEU A 215 10.94 -8.32 -7.92
CA LEU A 215 10.74 -9.15 -6.73
C LEU A 215 11.87 -10.19 -6.57
N ASN A 216 12.33 -10.82 -7.65
CA ASN A 216 13.36 -11.83 -7.57
C ASN A 216 14.67 -11.23 -7.02
N LYS A 217 15.05 -10.06 -7.52
CA LYS A 217 16.23 -9.34 -7.03
C LYS A 217 16.04 -8.82 -5.60
N ILE A 218 14.81 -8.44 -5.22
CA ILE A 218 14.49 -8.05 -3.84
C ILE A 218 14.72 -9.23 -2.90
N LEU A 219 14.24 -10.43 -3.25
CA LEU A 219 14.43 -11.65 -2.46
C LEU A 219 15.91 -12.03 -2.34
N GLU A 220 16.68 -11.92 -3.42
CA GLU A 220 18.13 -12.10 -3.41
C GLU A 220 18.83 -11.11 -2.48
N CYS A 221 18.49 -9.81 -2.52
CA CYS A 221 19.06 -8.80 -1.64
C CYS A 221 18.69 -9.01 -0.16
N LEU A 222 17.53 -9.62 0.12
CA LEU A 222 17.06 -9.92 1.46
C LEU A 222 17.58 -11.25 1.99
N ASP A 223 18.14 -12.09 1.11
CA ASP A 223 18.58 -13.47 1.38
C ASP A 223 17.46 -14.32 2.01
N ILE A 224 16.25 -14.23 1.44
CA ILE A 224 15.09 -15.00 1.90
C ILE A 224 14.34 -15.65 0.75
N SER A 225 13.68 -16.78 1.03
CA SER A 225 12.76 -17.41 0.08
C SER A 225 11.48 -16.61 -0.07
N PHE A 226 10.79 -16.80 -1.20
CA PHE A 226 9.46 -16.19 -1.42
C PHE A 226 8.44 -16.63 -0.36
N THR A 227 8.54 -17.86 0.16
CA THR A 227 7.65 -18.35 1.24
C THR A 227 7.87 -17.56 2.51
N HIS A 228 9.11 -17.41 2.95
CA HIS A 228 9.44 -16.60 4.14
C HIS A 228 9.06 -15.13 3.95
N PHE A 229 9.24 -14.59 2.75
CA PHE A 229 8.80 -13.23 2.44
C PHE A 229 7.28 -13.05 2.65
N LYS A 230 6.46 -14.00 2.16
CA LYS A 230 5.01 -13.97 2.38
C LYS A 230 4.63 -14.06 3.86
N GLU A 231 5.29 -14.95 4.62
CA GLU A 231 5.07 -15.09 6.06
C GLU A 231 5.36 -13.78 6.80
N ILE A 232 6.49 -13.13 6.50
CA ILE A 232 6.85 -11.82 7.05
C ILE A 232 5.78 -10.77 6.70
N CYS A 233 5.32 -10.74 5.46
CA CYS A 233 4.29 -9.80 5.03
C CYS A 233 2.96 -10.00 5.78
N VAL A 234 2.53 -11.25 5.99
CA VAL A 234 1.30 -11.57 6.74
C VAL A 234 1.43 -11.15 8.20
N ILE A 235 2.58 -11.44 8.85
CA ILE A 235 2.83 -11.08 10.26
C ILE A 235 2.91 -9.54 10.43
N SER A 236 3.45 -8.84 9.43
CA SER A 236 3.58 -7.37 9.45
C SER A 236 2.24 -6.62 9.39
N GLY A 237 1.16 -7.33 9.08
CA GLY A 237 -0.18 -6.80 8.95
C GLY A 237 -0.55 -6.47 7.51
N THR A 238 -1.68 -7.00 7.09
CA THR A 238 -2.31 -6.79 5.79
C THR A 238 -3.67 -6.12 5.93
N ASP A 239 -4.26 -5.69 4.84
CA ASP A 239 -5.63 -5.15 4.82
C ASP A 239 -6.70 -6.18 5.31
N TYR A 240 -6.31 -7.44 5.52
CA TYR A 240 -7.15 -8.53 6.03
C TYR A 240 -6.97 -8.83 7.52
N THR A 241 -5.96 -8.24 8.19
CA THR A 241 -5.59 -8.52 9.59
C THR A 241 -5.96 -7.39 10.55
N CYS A 242 -6.88 -6.51 10.20
CA CYS A 242 -7.25 -5.31 10.97
C CYS A 242 -7.70 -5.58 12.41
N HIS A 243 -8.07 -6.80 12.79
CA HIS A 243 -8.56 -7.13 14.13
C HIS A 243 -7.47 -7.40 15.18
N TYR A 244 -6.19 -7.49 14.80
CA TYR A 244 -5.12 -7.83 15.76
C TYR A 244 -4.40 -6.62 16.37
N ASN A 245 -4.55 -5.43 15.80
CA ASN A 245 -3.76 -4.27 16.20
C ASN A 245 -4.40 -3.40 17.29
N ASP A 246 -5.70 -3.54 17.58
CA ASP A 246 -6.36 -2.76 18.64
C ASP A 246 -6.07 -3.25 20.07
N SER A 247 -5.54 -4.48 20.22
CA SER A 247 -5.13 -5.03 21.53
C SER A 247 -3.64 -4.88 21.82
N LEU A 248 -2.84 -4.41 20.87
CA LEU A 248 -1.40 -4.15 21.01
C LEU A 248 -1.10 -2.66 20.77
N SER A 249 -1.93 -1.75 21.30
CA SER A 249 -1.45 -0.40 21.59
C SER A 249 -0.41 -0.53 22.69
N CYS A 250 0.79 -0.88 22.27
CA CYS A 250 1.98 -0.90 23.10
C CYS A 250 2.07 0.43 23.80
N ASN A 251 1.95 0.40 25.11
CA ASN A 251 2.43 1.45 25.96
C ASN A 251 3.77 1.91 25.39
N SER A 252 3.79 3.17 24.99
CA SER A 252 4.99 3.87 24.58
C SER A 252 6.12 3.53 25.57
N ILE A 253 7.09 2.76 25.13
CA ILE A 253 8.35 2.61 25.84
C ILE A 253 8.99 4.00 25.81
N ASN A 254 8.86 4.69 26.92
CA ASN A 254 9.47 5.99 27.13
C ASN A 254 10.99 5.74 27.21
N PRO A 255 11.85 6.23 26.30
CA PRO A 255 13.27 5.93 26.27
C PRO A 255 14.07 6.56 27.43
N ASN A 256 13.39 7.17 28.42
CA ASN A 256 14.00 7.88 29.54
C ASN A 256 13.93 7.16 30.90
N ASN A 257 13.59 5.86 30.95
CA ASN A 257 13.79 5.10 32.17
C ASN A 257 15.19 4.50 32.17
N SER A 258 16.15 5.27 32.69
CA SER A 258 17.46 4.79 33.11
C SER A 258 17.28 3.68 34.16
N ILE A 259 17.74 2.48 33.84
CA ILE A 259 17.81 1.35 34.75
C ILE A 259 18.80 1.73 35.87
N ASN A 260 18.30 1.89 37.08
CA ASN A 260 19.10 2.12 38.26
C ASN A 260 19.73 0.78 38.69
N PRO A 261 21.08 0.61 38.69
CA PRO A 261 21.73 -0.68 38.91
C PRO A 261 21.83 -1.14 40.38
N ASN A 262 21.05 -0.58 41.32
CA ASN A 262 21.11 -0.87 42.72
C ASN A 262 19.83 -1.48 43.31
N ASN A 263 19.35 -2.59 42.73
CA ASN A 263 18.42 -3.49 43.43
C ASN A 263 19.06 -4.86 43.55
N SER A 264 19.73 -5.08 44.65
CA SER A 264 20.24 -6.38 45.09
C SER A 264 19.08 -7.34 45.34
N ILE A 265 19.11 -8.47 44.65
CA ILE A 265 18.19 -9.59 44.84
C ILE A 265 18.50 -10.23 46.21
N ASN A 266 17.52 -10.22 47.10
CA ASN A 266 17.60 -10.88 48.42
C ASN A 266 17.34 -12.40 48.25
N PRO A 267 18.27 -13.32 48.57
CA PRO A 267 18.17 -14.75 48.28
C PRO A 267 17.46 -15.59 49.36
N ASN A 268 16.49 -15.05 50.10
CA ASN A 268 15.79 -15.80 51.14
C ASN A 268 14.26 -15.82 50.93
N ASN A 269 13.80 -16.62 49.99
CA ASN A 269 12.44 -17.15 50.01
C ASN A 269 12.50 -18.66 49.73
N SER A 270 12.54 -19.42 50.83
CA SER A 270 12.44 -20.88 50.85
C SER A 270 11.03 -21.33 50.40
N ILE A 271 10.99 -22.18 49.38
CA ILE A 271 9.78 -22.87 48.90
C ILE A 271 9.39 -23.93 49.93
N ASN A 272 8.16 -23.87 50.45
CA ASN A 272 7.60 -24.82 51.39
C ASN A 272 6.99 -26.01 50.60
N PRO A 273 7.48 -27.27 50.75
CA PRO A 273 7.01 -28.43 50.01
C PRO A 273 5.94 -29.21 50.75
N ASN A 274 4.75 -28.66 50.99
CA ASN A 274 3.62 -29.44 51.51
C ASN A 274 2.28 -28.98 50.97
N ASN A 275 1.94 -29.48 49.80
CA ASN A 275 0.56 -29.60 49.40
C ASN A 275 0.37 -30.96 48.67
N SER A 276 -0.11 -31.95 49.46
CA SER A 276 -0.49 -33.27 49.01
C SER A 276 -1.76 -33.18 48.15
N ILE A 277 -1.69 -33.76 46.95
CA ILE A 277 -2.82 -33.98 46.05
C ILE A 277 -3.67 -35.14 46.61
N ASN A 278 -4.95 -34.90 46.81
CA ASN A 278 -5.94 -35.88 47.22
C ASN A 278 -6.56 -36.57 45.98
N PRO A 279 -6.37 -37.90 45.81
CA PRO A 279 -6.92 -38.61 44.64
C PRO A 279 -8.25 -39.30 45.01
N ASN A 280 -9.38 -38.59 44.92
CA ASN A 280 -10.71 -39.24 44.92
C ASN A 280 -11.76 -38.30 44.35
N ASN A 281 -12.01 -38.42 43.05
CA ASN A 281 -13.34 -38.16 42.48
C ASN A 281 -13.53 -39.08 41.27
N SER A 282 -14.30 -40.12 41.57
CA SER A 282 -14.79 -41.10 40.63
C SER A 282 -15.80 -40.49 39.65
N ILE A 283 -15.60 -40.76 38.38
CA ILE A 283 -16.52 -40.48 37.29
C ILE A 283 -17.60 -41.52 37.28
N ASN A 284 -18.86 -41.14 37.30
CA ASN A 284 -20.02 -41.99 37.10
C ASN A 284 -20.60 -41.73 35.69
N PRO A 285 -20.80 -42.73 34.84
CA PRO A 285 -21.36 -42.56 33.52
C PRO A 285 -22.90 -42.76 33.55
N ASN A 286 -23.63 -41.80 32.97
CA ASN A 286 -24.90 -42.02 32.28
C ASN A 286 -25.07 -40.98 31.17
#